data_feb19325f656a3c2800616499020fc14
#
_entry.id   feb19325f656a3c2800616499020fc14
#
_cell.length_a   1.000
_cell.length_b   1.000
_cell.length_c   1.000
_cell.angle_alpha   90.00
_cell.angle_beta   90.00
_cell.angle_gamma   90.00
#
_symmetry.space_group_name_H-M   'P 1'
#
loop_
_entity.id
_entity.type
_entity.pdbx_description
1 polymer ?
#
loop_
_entity_poly.entity_id
_entity_poly.type
_entity_poly.pdbx_seq_one_letter_code
_entity_poly.pdbx_strand_id
1 'polypeptide(L)'
;EDVIVTFLPEDVVDGLYSAVGQAGLNVANLTLEPIAAINVAIPEAFRMLNIALVDVGAGTSDICVTRDGSIIAYGMIPYAGDELTELIVQHYLVDFNMAEHMKLTSGMADEVEFTDIMSITHTIPSEEIWDLTHDTVDKITTEVAEKIKELNGDKSVSAAFVVGGGGKIHGFTEMLADKLEIPRERVALRGEEVLKEVHFAQEEIKKDPLLVTPIGICLNYYDQKNNFIMVRFNGERLKLYDNSHLTIVDAALQAGFPNEALFPRRGK
;
A
#
# COMPACT_ATOMS: atom_id res chain seq x y z
N GLU A 1 -26.46 3.94 -1.22
CA GLU A 1 -25.02 4.18 -1.00
C GLU A 1 -24.32 2.83 -1.02
N ASP A 2 -23.29 2.69 -1.85
CA ASP A 2 -22.45 1.50 -1.86
C ASP A 2 -21.37 1.67 -0.78
N VAL A 3 -21.13 0.63 0.01
CA VAL A 3 -20.18 0.64 1.12
C VAL A 3 -19.19 -0.51 0.92
N ILE A 4 -17.89 -0.20 0.98
CA ILE A 4 -16.85 -1.20 1.04
C ILE A 4 -16.56 -1.50 2.51
N VAL A 5 -16.71 -2.77 2.89
CA VAL A 5 -16.43 -3.25 4.25
C VAL A 5 -15.21 -4.16 4.20
N THR A 6 -14.24 -3.85 5.03
CA THR A 6 -13.01 -4.65 5.16
C THR A 6 -12.95 -5.24 6.57
N PHE A 7 -12.67 -6.53 6.66
CA PHE A 7 -12.44 -7.24 7.92
C PHE A 7 -10.94 -7.45 8.10
N LEU A 8 -10.43 -7.10 9.28
CA LEU A 8 -9.05 -7.34 9.69
C LEU A 8 -9.02 -8.39 10.79
N PRO A 9 -8.02 -9.27 10.83
CA PRO A 9 -7.82 -10.17 11.96
C PRO A 9 -7.56 -9.37 13.23
N GLU A 10 -8.31 -9.65 14.29
CA GLU A 10 -8.21 -8.96 15.58
C GLU A 10 -6.80 -9.06 16.16
N ASP A 11 -6.20 -10.25 16.11
CA ASP A 11 -4.84 -10.50 16.62
C ASP A 11 -3.78 -9.61 15.96
N VAL A 12 -3.92 -9.32 14.66
CA VAL A 12 -3.00 -8.43 13.92
C VAL A 12 -3.16 -7.00 14.40
N VAL A 13 -4.39 -6.53 14.52
CA VAL A 13 -4.70 -5.18 15.01
C VAL A 13 -4.19 -4.98 16.43
N ASP A 14 -4.49 -5.91 17.34
CA ASP A 14 -4.05 -5.87 18.74
C ASP A 14 -2.52 -5.94 18.84
N GLY A 15 -1.87 -6.74 18.01
CA GLY A 15 -0.42 -6.83 17.91
C GLY A 15 0.22 -5.49 17.54
N LEU A 16 -0.32 -4.79 16.54
CA LEU A 16 0.14 -3.46 16.12
C LEU A 16 -0.04 -2.42 17.23
N TYR A 17 -1.23 -2.38 17.86
CA TYR A 17 -1.48 -1.47 18.99
C TYR A 17 -0.53 -1.74 20.16
N SER A 18 -0.28 -3.01 20.48
CA SER A 18 0.64 -3.42 21.52
C SER A 18 2.08 -2.98 21.21
N ALA A 19 2.55 -3.21 19.98
CA ALA A 19 3.90 -2.83 19.57
C ALA A 19 4.13 -1.33 19.64
N VAL A 20 3.18 -0.53 19.12
CA VAL A 20 3.23 0.94 19.20
C VAL A 20 3.20 1.43 20.64
N GLY A 21 2.35 0.82 21.49
CA GLY A 21 2.27 1.14 22.91
C GLY A 21 3.57 0.82 23.68
N GLN A 22 4.22 -0.32 23.37
CA GLN A 22 5.52 -0.69 23.95
C GLN A 22 6.63 0.29 23.54
N ALA A 23 6.55 0.88 22.35
CA ALA A 23 7.45 1.95 21.92
C ALA A 23 7.18 3.30 22.59
N GLY A 24 6.20 3.39 23.50
CA GLY A 24 5.82 4.63 24.19
C GLY A 24 5.02 5.61 23.32
N LEU A 25 4.44 5.13 22.21
CA LEU A 25 3.66 5.91 21.29
C LEU A 25 2.18 5.56 21.39
N ASN A 26 1.31 6.40 20.82
CA ASN A 26 -0.12 6.16 20.74
C ASN A 26 -0.55 6.07 19.29
N VAL A 27 -1.40 5.10 18.98
CA VAL A 27 -2.02 5.00 17.65
C VAL A 27 -3.05 6.11 17.51
N ALA A 28 -2.85 6.98 16.53
CA ALA A 28 -3.78 8.09 16.25
C ALA A 28 -4.87 7.68 15.25
N ASN A 29 -4.53 6.82 14.30
CA ASN A 29 -5.44 6.31 13.29
C ASN A 29 -4.94 4.97 12.74
N LEU A 30 -5.86 4.20 12.15
CA LEU A 30 -5.59 2.96 11.43
C LEU A 30 -6.14 3.12 10.00
N THR A 31 -5.35 2.76 9.02
CA THR A 31 -5.78 2.76 7.60
C THR A 31 -5.20 1.54 6.89
N LEU A 32 -5.76 1.19 5.75
CA LEU A 32 -5.20 0.17 4.86
C LEU A 32 -4.11 0.77 3.98
N GLU A 33 -3.04 0.02 3.75
CA GLU A 33 -1.91 0.46 2.92
C GLU A 33 -2.34 0.96 1.54
N PRO A 34 -3.19 0.27 0.77
CA PRO A 34 -3.61 0.75 -0.55
C PRO A 34 -4.40 2.06 -0.50
N ILE A 35 -5.21 2.26 0.56
CA ILE A 35 -5.94 3.53 0.74
C ILE A 35 -4.97 4.67 1.00
N ALA A 36 -3.93 4.40 1.79
CA ALA A 36 -2.87 5.37 2.04
C ALA A 36 -2.08 5.69 0.76
N ALA A 37 -1.65 4.65 0.06
CA ALA A 37 -0.83 4.79 -1.14
C ALA A 37 -1.56 5.51 -2.29
N ILE A 38 -2.86 5.30 -2.48
CA ILE A 38 -3.67 5.98 -3.51
C ILE A 38 -3.59 7.51 -3.37
N ASN A 39 -3.63 8.02 -2.16
CA ASN A 39 -3.62 9.47 -1.92
C ASN A 39 -2.36 10.15 -2.43
N VAL A 40 -1.26 9.39 -2.53
CA VAL A 40 0.03 9.88 -3.05
C VAL A 40 0.23 9.46 -4.51
N ALA A 41 0.02 8.18 -4.81
CA ALA A 41 0.38 7.60 -6.11
C ALA A 41 -0.55 8.00 -7.25
N ILE A 42 -1.85 8.28 -6.95
CA ILE A 42 -2.83 8.64 -7.97
C ILE A 42 -3.28 10.08 -7.76
N PRO A 43 -2.82 11.04 -8.60
CA PRO A 43 -3.31 12.41 -8.56
C PRO A 43 -4.84 12.45 -8.68
N GLU A 44 -5.49 13.37 -7.98
CA GLU A 44 -6.94 13.48 -7.90
C GLU A 44 -7.61 13.54 -9.28
N ALA A 45 -7.02 14.26 -10.22
CA ALA A 45 -7.51 14.38 -11.59
C ALA A 45 -7.62 13.04 -12.35
N PHE A 46 -6.87 12.02 -11.94
CA PHE A 46 -6.85 10.70 -12.58
C PHE A 46 -7.66 9.63 -11.82
N ARG A 47 -8.17 9.93 -10.62
CA ARG A 47 -8.92 8.98 -9.81
C ARG A 47 -10.25 8.55 -10.46
N MET A 48 -10.77 9.34 -11.40
CA MET A 48 -11.94 8.98 -12.20
C MET A 48 -11.68 7.81 -13.16
N LEU A 49 -10.43 7.53 -13.47
CA LEU A 49 -10.04 6.45 -14.36
C LEU A 49 -10.07 5.10 -13.64
N ASN A 50 -10.23 4.03 -14.42
CA ASN A 50 -10.09 2.66 -13.94
C ASN A 50 -8.61 2.28 -13.87
N ILE A 51 -8.02 2.42 -12.69
CA ILE A 51 -6.58 2.22 -12.43
C ILE A 51 -6.41 1.16 -11.34
N ALA A 52 -5.45 0.26 -11.52
CA ALA A 52 -4.95 -0.57 -10.44
C ALA A 52 -3.75 0.12 -9.76
N LEU A 53 -3.71 0.08 -8.44
CA LEU A 53 -2.51 0.36 -7.65
C LEU A 53 -2.03 -0.95 -7.04
N VAL A 54 -0.75 -1.25 -7.21
CA VAL A 54 -0.08 -2.45 -6.69
C VAL A 54 1.05 -2.00 -5.78
N ASP A 55 0.96 -2.28 -4.49
CA ASP A 55 2.03 -2.06 -3.52
C ASP A 55 2.79 -3.37 -3.32
N VAL A 56 3.98 -3.46 -3.88
CA VAL A 56 4.83 -4.66 -3.83
C VAL A 56 5.82 -4.51 -2.68
N GLY A 57 5.49 -5.15 -1.57
CA GLY A 57 6.29 -5.15 -0.35
C GLY A 57 7.40 -6.21 -0.34
N ALA A 58 7.72 -6.68 0.85
CA ALA A 58 8.65 -7.78 1.09
C ALA A 58 7.95 -9.13 0.93
N GLY A 59 6.93 -9.41 1.73
CA GLY A 59 6.21 -10.69 1.74
C GLY A 59 4.83 -10.68 1.08
N THR A 60 4.23 -9.51 0.83
CA THR A 60 2.89 -9.37 0.23
C THR A 60 2.87 -8.32 -0.86
N SER A 61 1.94 -8.51 -1.80
CA SER A 61 1.58 -7.47 -2.76
C SER A 61 0.12 -7.09 -2.58
N ASP A 62 -0.12 -5.85 -2.21
CA ASP A 62 -1.44 -5.29 -1.97
C ASP A 62 -1.96 -4.61 -3.23
N ILE A 63 -3.21 -4.89 -3.57
CA ILE A 63 -3.80 -4.47 -4.84
C ILE A 63 -5.11 -3.76 -4.56
N CYS A 64 -5.31 -2.60 -5.16
CA CYS A 64 -6.61 -1.98 -5.20
C CYS A 64 -6.95 -1.46 -6.60
N VAL A 65 -8.23 -1.42 -6.90
CA VAL A 65 -8.75 -0.93 -8.19
C VAL A 65 -9.63 0.27 -7.92
N THR A 66 -9.38 1.35 -8.69
CA THR A 66 -10.19 2.57 -8.65
C THR A 66 -11.07 2.68 -9.89
N ARG A 67 -12.22 3.31 -9.72
CA ARG A 67 -13.13 3.68 -10.81
C ARG A 67 -14.05 4.80 -10.32
N ASP A 68 -14.36 5.75 -11.18
CA ASP A 68 -15.31 6.84 -10.89
C ASP A 68 -15.00 7.60 -9.59
N GLY A 69 -13.72 7.81 -9.31
CA GLY A 69 -13.25 8.55 -8.14
C GLY A 69 -13.17 7.75 -6.85
N SER A 70 -13.55 6.48 -6.86
CA SER A 70 -13.61 5.62 -5.67
C SER A 70 -12.79 4.35 -5.83
N ILE A 71 -12.36 3.78 -4.70
CA ILE A 71 -11.86 2.40 -4.67
C ILE A 71 -13.07 1.48 -4.82
N ILE A 72 -13.05 0.58 -5.81
CA ILE A 72 -14.13 -0.38 -6.05
C ILE A 72 -13.84 -1.76 -5.50
N ALA A 73 -12.58 -2.12 -5.36
CA ALA A 73 -12.16 -3.41 -4.84
C ALA A 73 -10.74 -3.35 -4.28
N TYR A 74 -10.47 -4.28 -3.38
CA TYR A 74 -9.18 -4.48 -2.74
C TYR A 74 -8.86 -5.97 -2.66
N GLY A 75 -7.59 -6.35 -2.79
CA GLY A 75 -7.10 -7.69 -2.63
C GLY A 75 -5.62 -7.73 -2.30
N MET A 76 -5.13 -8.90 -1.94
CA MET A 76 -3.73 -9.13 -1.60
C MET A 76 -3.30 -10.49 -2.13
N ILE A 77 -2.04 -10.62 -2.51
CA ILE A 77 -1.38 -11.90 -2.77
C ILE A 77 -0.20 -12.06 -1.81
N PRO A 78 0.07 -13.28 -1.30
CA PRO A 78 1.12 -13.56 -0.34
C PRO A 78 2.46 -13.83 -1.04
N TYR A 79 2.82 -13.04 -2.03
CA TYR A 79 4.06 -13.12 -2.81
C TYR A 79 4.57 -11.72 -3.10
N ALA A 80 5.87 -11.50 -2.86
CA ALA A 80 6.54 -10.24 -3.16
C ALA A 80 8.07 -10.40 -3.20
N GLY A 81 8.83 -9.41 -2.72
CA GLY A 81 10.28 -9.36 -2.84
C GLY A 81 11.07 -10.48 -2.16
N ASP A 82 10.55 -11.04 -1.07
CA ASP A 82 11.22 -12.07 -0.27
C ASP A 82 11.35 -13.41 -1.02
N GLU A 83 10.40 -13.72 -1.92
CA GLU A 83 10.47 -14.90 -2.78
C GLU A 83 11.78 -14.92 -3.61
N LEU A 84 12.16 -13.75 -4.12
CA LEU A 84 13.40 -13.61 -4.88
C LEU A 84 14.62 -13.73 -3.96
N THR A 85 14.54 -13.12 -2.78
CA THR A 85 15.63 -13.15 -1.80
C THR A 85 15.90 -14.58 -1.34
N GLU A 86 14.85 -15.34 -1.04
CA GLU A 86 14.98 -16.75 -0.66
C GLU A 86 15.58 -17.62 -1.77
N LEU A 87 15.21 -17.36 -3.03
CA LEU A 87 15.80 -18.06 -4.17
C LEU A 87 17.30 -17.76 -4.30
N ILE A 88 17.71 -16.50 -4.11
CA ILE A 88 19.13 -16.10 -4.10
C ILE A 88 19.89 -16.76 -2.94
N VAL A 89 19.30 -16.79 -1.73
CA VAL A 89 19.85 -17.50 -0.56
C VAL A 89 20.19 -18.95 -0.91
N GLN A 90 19.22 -19.65 -1.50
CA GLN A 90 19.37 -21.08 -1.81
C GLN A 90 20.38 -21.34 -2.93
N HIS A 91 20.40 -20.48 -3.95
CA HIS A 91 21.26 -20.66 -5.12
C HIS A 91 22.74 -20.36 -4.84
N TYR A 92 22.99 -19.23 -4.17
CA TYR A 92 24.36 -18.75 -3.91
C TYR A 92 24.91 -19.13 -2.54
N LEU A 93 24.12 -19.82 -1.71
CA LEU A 93 24.49 -20.25 -0.35
C LEU A 93 24.96 -19.05 0.51
N VAL A 94 24.21 -17.99 0.51
CA VAL A 94 24.41 -16.78 1.31
C VAL A 94 23.34 -16.64 2.37
N ASP A 95 23.55 -15.76 3.35
CA ASP A 95 22.48 -15.41 4.29
C ASP A 95 21.45 -14.44 3.65
N PHE A 96 20.31 -14.27 4.34
CA PHE A 96 19.22 -13.44 3.85
C PHE A 96 19.65 -11.98 3.59
N ASN A 97 20.47 -11.39 4.46
CA ASN A 97 20.91 -10.01 4.30
C ASN A 97 21.82 -9.84 3.09
N MET A 98 22.72 -10.82 2.86
CA MET A 98 23.57 -10.83 1.68
C MET A 98 22.75 -11.02 0.40
N ALA A 99 21.77 -11.93 0.41
CA ALA A 99 20.86 -12.13 -0.73
C ALA A 99 20.05 -10.87 -1.05
N GLU A 100 19.54 -10.18 -0.02
CA GLU A 100 18.85 -8.91 -0.17
C GLU A 100 19.77 -7.83 -0.76
N HIS A 101 21.01 -7.75 -0.27
CA HIS A 101 22.03 -6.87 -0.83
C HIS A 101 22.30 -7.18 -2.30
N MET A 102 22.47 -8.45 -2.66
CA MET A 102 22.68 -8.89 -4.06
C MET A 102 21.50 -8.49 -4.94
N LYS A 103 20.28 -8.75 -4.51
CA LYS A 103 19.05 -8.38 -5.22
C LYS A 103 18.97 -6.86 -5.48
N LEU A 104 19.22 -6.05 -4.46
CA LEU A 104 19.20 -4.59 -4.59
C LEU A 104 20.32 -4.06 -5.47
N THR A 105 21.52 -4.61 -5.33
CA THR A 105 22.70 -4.18 -6.11
C THR A 105 22.53 -4.52 -7.58
N SER A 106 21.95 -5.68 -7.92
CA SER A 106 21.70 -6.08 -9.31
C SER A 106 20.78 -5.11 -10.07
N GLY A 107 19.92 -4.35 -9.36
CA GLY A 107 19.10 -3.30 -9.95
C GLY A 107 19.83 -1.97 -10.18
N MET A 108 21.07 -1.82 -9.71
CA MET A 108 21.80 -0.54 -9.70
C MET A 108 23.21 -0.61 -10.32
N ALA A 109 23.78 -1.81 -10.46
CA ALA A 109 25.13 -2.03 -10.95
C ALA A 109 25.15 -3.18 -11.97
N ASP A 110 26.16 -3.20 -12.84
CA ASP A 110 26.32 -4.26 -13.86
C ASP A 110 26.86 -5.56 -13.25
N GLU A 111 27.56 -5.46 -12.10
CA GLU A 111 28.16 -6.58 -11.39
C GLU A 111 27.80 -6.54 -9.90
N VAL A 112 27.68 -7.72 -9.30
CA VAL A 112 27.37 -7.92 -7.88
C VAL A 112 28.51 -8.71 -7.24
N GLU A 113 29.10 -8.14 -6.18
CA GLU A 113 30.06 -8.81 -5.33
C GLU A 113 29.36 -9.37 -4.07
N PHE A 114 29.64 -10.61 -3.71
CA PHE A 114 29.10 -11.24 -2.50
C PHE A 114 30.10 -12.26 -1.92
N THR A 115 29.91 -12.61 -0.66
CA THR A 115 30.69 -13.64 0.02
C THR A 115 29.76 -14.78 0.43
N ASP A 116 30.07 -15.99 0.00
CA ASP A 116 29.30 -17.19 0.29
C ASP A 116 29.55 -17.74 1.71
N ILE A 117 28.83 -18.80 2.08
CA ILE A 117 28.94 -19.48 3.39
C ILE A 117 30.34 -20.05 3.65
N MET A 118 31.15 -20.28 2.60
CA MET A 118 32.52 -20.74 2.70
C MET A 118 33.53 -19.60 2.85
N SER A 119 33.06 -18.36 2.99
CA SER A 119 33.84 -17.13 3.05
C SER A 119 34.65 -16.88 1.77
N ILE A 120 34.17 -17.34 0.63
CA ILE A 120 34.76 -17.08 -0.69
C ILE A 120 34.01 -15.88 -1.30
N THR A 121 34.80 -14.90 -1.75
CA THR A 121 34.21 -13.73 -2.44
C THR A 121 34.06 -14.05 -3.92
N HIS A 122 32.91 -13.72 -4.46
CA HIS A 122 32.52 -13.90 -5.85
C HIS A 122 32.10 -12.55 -6.44
N THR A 123 32.31 -12.41 -7.74
CA THR A 123 31.75 -11.30 -8.54
C THR A 123 31.02 -11.90 -9.73
N ILE A 124 29.77 -11.56 -9.89
CA ILE A 124 28.91 -12.07 -10.97
C ILE A 124 28.25 -10.91 -11.71
N PRO A 125 27.90 -11.07 -13.00
CA PRO A 125 27.05 -10.11 -13.70
C PRO A 125 25.66 -10.05 -13.07
N SER A 126 25.05 -8.88 -13.01
CA SER A 126 23.68 -8.69 -12.52
C SER A 126 22.66 -9.50 -13.30
N GLU A 127 22.91 -9.75 -14.59
CA GLU A 127 22.08 -10.58 -15.46
C GLU A 127 21.90 -12.00 -14.92
N GLU A 128 22.90 -12.58 -14.23
CA GLU A 128 22.78 -13.92 -13.64
C GLU A 128 21.70 -13.95 -12.55
N ILE A 129 21.56 -12.87 -11.78
CA ILE A 129 20.50 -12.74 -10.76
C ILE A 129 19.13 -12.56 -11.44
N TRP A 130 19.07 -11.77 -12.51
CA TRP A 130 17.82 -11.58 -13.26
C TRP A 130 17.33 -12.87 -13.90
N ASP A 131 18.24 -13.63 -14.52
CA ASP A 131 17.93 -14.93 -15.12
C ASP A 131 17.48 -15.93 -14.06
N LEU A 132 18.17 -15.99 -12.91
CA LEU A 132 17.79 -16.84 -11.79
C LEU A 132 16.38 -16.51 -11.27
N THR A 133 16.03 -15.24 -11.18
CA THR A 133 14.78 -14.78 -10.56
C THR A 133 13.62 -14.65 -11.55
N HIS A 134 13.88 -14.76 -12.85
CA HIS A 134 12.92 -14.51 -13.93
C HIS A 134 11.60 -15.26 -13.76
N ASP A 135 11.64 -16.57 -13.53
CA ASP A 135 10.44 -17.41 -13.39
C ASP A 135 9.61 -17.03 -12.15
N THR A 136 10.29 -16.59 -11.08
CA THR A 136 9.62 -16.12 -9.87
C THR A 136 8.93 -14.76 -10.13
N VAL A 137 9.58 -13.85 -10.84
CA VAL A 137 8.96 -12.57 -11.24
C VAL A 137 7.77 -12.81 -12.17
N ASP A 138 7.89 -13.75 -13.13
CA ASP A 138 6.79 -14.13 -14.03
C ASP A 138 5.60 -14.67 -13.24
N LYS A 139 5.84 -15.54 -12.24
CA LYS A 139 4.79 -16.05 -11.36
C LYS A 139 4.12 -14.92 -10.57
N ILE A 140 4.89 -14.05 -9.90
CA ILE A 140 4.33 -12.95 -9.10
C ILE A 140 3.50 -12.01 -9.98
N THR A 141 4.01 -11.61 -11.14
CA THR A 141 3.29 -10.72 -12.06
C THR A 141 2.05 -11.37 -12.65
N THR A 142 2.03 -12.69 -12.85
CA THR A 142 0.84 -13.44 -13.25
C THR A 142 -0.23 -13.39 -12.17
N GLU A 143 0.11 -13.73 -10.92
CA GLU A 143 -0.82 -13.68 -9.79
C GLU A 143 -1.37 -12.26 -9.55
N VAL A 144 -0.51 -11.23 -9.65
CA VAL A 144 -0.94 -9.83 -9.57
C VAL A 144 -1.94 -9.49 -10.68
N ALA A 145 -1.64 -9.86 -11.93
CA ALA A 145 -2.52 -9.56 -13.06
C ALA A 145 -3.86 -10.28 -12.96
N GLU A 146 -3.86 -11.54 -12.55
CA GLU A 146 -5.08 -12.32 -12.32
C GLU A 146 -5.92 -11.71 -11.19
N LYS A 147 -5.29 -11.30 -10.09
CA LYS A 147 -5.98 -10.64 -8.99
C LYS A 147 -6.55 -9.29 -9.42
N ILE A 148 -5.84 -8.50 -10.21
CA ILE A 148 -6.37 -7.23 -10.77
C ILE A 148 -7.60 -7.50 -11.64
N LYS A 149 -7.54 -8.50 -12.53
CA LYS A 149 -8.67 -8.86 -13.40
C LYS A 149 -9.86 -9.35 -12.56
N GLU A 150 -9.64 -10.23 -11.59
CA GLU A 150 -10.68 -10.69 -10.64
C GLU A 150 -11.38 -9.50 -9.96
N LEU A 151 -10.61 -8.58 -9.37
CA LEU A 151 -11.10 -7.40 -8.68
C LEU A 151 -11.82 -6.40 -9.60
N ASN A 152 -11.54 -6.44 -10.90
CA ASN A 152 -12.10 -5.55 -11.91
C ASN A 152 -13.23 -6.19 -12.75
N GLY A 153 -13.80 -7.32 -12.30
CA GLY A 153 -14.88 -8.02 -12.97
C GLY A 153 -14.43 -8.70 -14.27
N ASP A 154 -13.33 -9.44 -14.19
CA ASP A 154 -12.68 -10.19 -15.26
C ASP A 154 -12.24 -9.33 -16.46
N LYS A 155 -11.97 -8.04 -16.21
CA LYS A 155 -11.50 -7.10 -17.23
C LYS A 155 -10.18 -6.49 -16.81
N SER A 156 -9.34 -6.18 -17.80
CA SER A 156 -8.15 -5.40 -17.56
C SER A 156 -8.47 -3.96 -17.17
N VAL A 157 -7.51 -3.29 -16.54
CA VAL A 157 -7.58 -1.89 -16.15
C VAL A 157 -7.04 -0.98 -17.25
N SER A 158 -7.31 0.32 -17.16
CA SER A 158 -6.78 1.29 -18.13
C SER A 158 -5.30 1.60 -17.92
N ALA A 159 -4.82 1.50 -16.68
CA ALA A 159 -3.42 1.66 -16.28
C ALA A 159 -3.17 0.95 -14.96
N ALA A 160 -1.92 0.62 -14.68
CA ALA A 160 -1.49 0.11 -13.39
C ALA A 160 -0.32 0.96 -12.85
N PHE A 161 -0.41 1.36 -11.60
CA PHE A 161 0.67 2.02 -10.88
C PHE A 161 1.23 1.06 -9.84
N VAL A 162 2.55 0.96 -9.84
CA VAL A 162 3.29 0.11 -8.90
C VAL A 162 4.00 1.01 -7.90
N VAL A 163 3.93 0.67 -6.63
CA VAL A 163 4.65 1.32 -5.52
C VAL A 163 5.35 0.24 -4.69
N GLY A 164 6.06 0.65 -3.66
CA GLY A 164 6.81 -0.28 -2.81
C GLY A 164 8.17 -0.67 -3.37
N GLY A 165 8.98 -1.30 -2.54
CA GLY A 165 10.36 -1.70 -2.87
C GLY A 165 10.44 -2.78 -3.94
N GLY A 166 9.49 -3.74 -3.89
CA GLY A 166 9.40 -4.82 -4.86
C GLY A 166 9.06 -4.36 -6.28
N GLY A 167 8.44 -3.18 -6.43
CA GLY A 167 8.19 -2.59 -7.75
C GLY A 167 9.44 -2.25 -8.55
N LYS A 168 10.62 -2.23 -7.91
CA LYS A 168 11.93 -2.02 -8.56
C LYS A 168 12.54 -3.29 -9.13
N ILE A 169 11.92 -4.44 -8.94
CA ILE A 169 12.39 -5.72 -9.46
C ILE A 169 12.52 -5.61 -10.98
N HIS A 170 13.66 -6.09 -11.51
CA HIS A 170 13.93 -6.05 -12.94
C HIS A 170 12.84 -6.77 -13.74
N GLY A 171 12.31 -6.10 -14.76
CA GLY A 171 11.28 -6.64 -15.66
C GLY A 171 9.85 -6.70 -15.07
N PHE A 172 9.64 -6.31 -13.81
CA PHE A 172 8.32 -6.43 -13.15
C PHE A 172 7.23 -5.65 -13.88
N THR A 173 7.47 -4.38 -14.19
CA THR A 173 6.47 -3.51 -14.84
C THR A 173 6.14 -3.97 -16.25
N GLU A 174 7.14 -4.39 -17.01
CA GLU A 174 7.00 -4.90 -18.37
C GLU A 174 6.18 -6.21 -18.40
N MET A 175 6.54 -7.17 -17.54
CA MET A 175 5.82 -8.43 -17.41
C MET A 175 4.38 -8.22 -16.95
N LEU A 176 4.16 -7.33 -15.99
CA LEU A 176 2.82 -7.00 -15.54
C LEU A 176 1.97 -6.38 -16.66
N ALA A 177 2.55 -5.50 -17.49
CA ALA A 177 1.86 -4.91 -18.62
C ALA A 177 1.45 -5.98 -19.66
N ASP A 178 2.37 -6.90 -19.97
CA ASP A 178 2.13 -8.00 -20.91
C ASP A 178 1.02 -8.94 -20.38
N LYS A 179 1.00 -9.26 -19.07
CA LYS A 179 -0.06 -10.08 -18.43
C LYS A 179 -1.42 -9.38 -18.36
N LEU A 180 -1.42 -8.05 -18.18
CA LEU A 180 -2.63 -7.23 -18.21
C LEU A 180 -3.11 -6.93 -19.63
N GLU A 181 -2.32 -7.24 -20.66
CA GLU A 181 -2.62 -6.96 -22.07
C GLU A 181 -2.85 -5.45 -22.33
N ILE A 182 -2.06 -4.60 -21.64
CA ILE A 182 -2.08 -3.15 -21.83
C ILE A 182 -0.72 -2.65 -22.30
N PRO A 183 -0.64 -1.49 -22.95
CA PRO A 183 0.64 -0.89 -23.34
C PRO A 183 1.58 -0.71 -22.16
N ARG A 184 2.88 -1.02 -22.34
CA ARG A 184 3.89 -0.94 -21.28
C ARG A 184 4.00 0.45 -20.65
N GLU A 185 3.80 1.51 -21.43
CA GLU A 185 3.75 2.89 -20.95
C GLU A 185 2.57 3.20 -20.01
N ARG A 186 1.63 2.27 -19.86
CA ARG A 186 0.51 2.37 -18.91
C ARG A 186 0.73 1.62 -17.60
N VAL A 187 1.88 0.96 -17.48
CA VAL A 187 2.32 0.38 -16.19
C VAL A 187 3.57 1.13 -15.74
N ALA A 188 3.50 1.78 -14.60
CA ALA A 188 4.58 2.64 -14.13
C ALA A 188 4.85 2.44 -12.65
N LEU A 189 6.14 2.32 -12.31
CA LEU A 189 6.61 2.47 -10.93
C LEU A 189 6.47 3.94 -10.53
N ARG A 190 5.79 4.17 -9.40
CA ARG A 190 5.53 5.51 -8.86
C ARG A 190 6.39 5.77 -7.65
N GLY A 191 7.13 6.86 -7.65
CA GLY A 191 8.06 7.17 -6.57
C GLY A 191 8.44 8.63 -6.54
N GLU A 192 9.59 8.99 -7.08
CA GLU A 192 10.11 10.36 -7.00
C GLU A 192 9.14 11.41 -7.58
N GLU A 193 8.49 11.10 -8.70
CA GLU A 193 7.61 12.04 -9.39
C GLU A 193 6.32 12.36 -8.61
N VAL A 194 5.82 11.43 -7.80
CA VAL A 194 4.62 11.66 -6.96
C VAL A 194 4.98 12.28 -5.61
N LEU A 195 6.26 12.25 -5.24
CA LEU A 195 6.79 12.83 -4.01
C LEU A 195 7.40 14.23 -4.23
N LYS A 196 7.22 14.85 -5.39
CA LYS A 196 7.84 16.15 -5.73
C LYS A 196 7.51 17.25 -4.73
N GLU A 197 6.28 17.27 -4.25
CA GLU A 197 5.80 18.28 -3.31
C GLU A 197 6.12 17.96 -1.84
N VAL A 198 6.69 16.78 -1.57
CA VAL A 198 7.11 16.40 -0.23
C VAL A 198 8.49 16.99 0.06
N HIS A 199 8.58 17.76 1.12
CA HIS A 199 9.83 18.33 1.61
C HIS A 199 10.29 17.57 2.85
N PHE A 200 11.45 16.90 2.74
CA PHE A 200 12.08 16.26 3.88
C PHE A 200 12.94 17.26 4.66
N ALA A 201 12.82 17.25 5.98
CA ALA A 201 13.67 18.08 6.84
C ALA A 201 15.12 17.55 6.92
N GLN A 202 15.34 16.30 6.52
CA GLN A 202 16.66 15.66 6.46
C GLN A 202 17.15 15.68 5.01
N GLU A 203 18.36 16.16 4.78
CA GLU A 203 18.95 16.31 3.44
C GLU A 203 19.31 14.97 2.77
N GLU A 204 19.50 13.90 3.56
CA GLU A 204 19.96 12.59 3.09
C GLU A 204 18.85 11.68 2.57
N ILE A 205 17.57 12.03 2.80
CA ILE A 205 16.44 11.18 2.40
C ILE A 205 16.18 11.35 0.91
N LYS A 206 16.35 10.24 0.18
CA LYS A 206 15.98 10.18 -1.24
C LYS A 206 14.48 9.90 -1.40
N LYS A 207 13.85 10.53 -2.39
CA LYS A 207 12.47 10.25 -2.78
C LYS A 207 12.40 8.89 -3.46
N ASP A 208 11.78 7.94 -2.80
CA ASP A 208 11.78 6.52 -3.17
C ASP A 208 10.36 5.96 -3.16
N PRO A 209 10.01 5.00 -4.04
CA PRO A 209 8.74 4.28 -4.00
C PRO A 209 8.36 3.72 -2.63
N LEU A 210 9.35 3.31 -1.81
CA LEU A 210 9.16 2.85 -0.43
C LEU A 210 8.47 3.88 0.48
N LEU A 211 8.58 5.17 0.16
CA LEU A 211 8.05 6.25 1.00
C LEU A 211 6.60 6.63 0.64
N VAL A 212 6.07 6.10 -0.47
CA VAL A 212 4.71 6.45 -0.94
C VAL A 212 3.67 6.07 0.10
N THR A 213 3.66 4.83 0.55
CA THR A 213 2.69 4.33 1.54
C THR A 213 2.83 4.99 2.92
N PRO A 214 4.01 5.12 3.55
CA PRO A 214 4.16 5.84 4.81
C PRO A 214 3.71 7.30 4.74
N ILE A 215 4.01 8.00 3.66
CA ILE A 215 3.55 9.38 3.45
C ILE A 215 2.03 9.43 3.30
N GLY A 216 1.46 8.48 2.55
CA GLY A 216 0.01 8.34 2.39
C GLY A 216 -0.72 8.09 3.71
N ILE A 217 -0.15 7.29 4.62
CA ILE A 217 -0.69 7.08 5.97
C ILE A 217 -0.76 8.42 6.72
N CYS A 218 0.30 9.22 6.65
CA CYS A 218 0.32 10.54 7.28
C CYS A 218 -0.73 11.49 6.68
N LEU A 219 -0.80 11.55 5.34
CA LEU A 219 -1.77 12.40 4.64
C LEU A 219 -3.20 11.98 4.97
N ASN A 220 -3.49 10.69 4.94
CA ASN A 220 -4.82 10.17 5.27
C ASN A 220 -5.27 10.55 6.69
N TYR A 221 -4.35 10.58 7.66
CA TYR A 221 -4.66 11.08 9.01
C TYR A 221 -5.09 12.54 9.00
N TYR A 222 -4.40 13.41 8.26
CA TYR A 222 -4.73 14.81 8.20
C TYR A 222 -6.02 15.07 7.43
N ASP A 223 -6.25 14.37 6.34
CA ASP A 223 -7.49 14.46 5.55
C ASP A 223 -8.71 14.01 6.39
N GLN A 224 -8.59 12.88 7.08
CA GLN A 224 -9.65 12.41 7.97
C GLN A 224 -9.86 13.33 9.16
N LYS A 225 -8.82 13.97 9.70
CA LYS A 225 -8.93 14.93 10.79
C LYS A 225 -9.74 16.16 10.37
N ASN A 226 -9.65 16.56 9.11
CA ASN A 226 -10.45 17.66 8.58
C ASN A 226 -11.91 17.28 8.39
N ASN A 227 -12.22 15.98 8.29
CA ASN A 227 -13.58 15.46 8.11
C ASN A 227 -14.25 15.04 9.42
N PHE A 228 -13.58 15.22 10.57
CA PHE A 228 -14.14 14.87 11.88
C PHE A 228 -14.07 16.05 12.85
N ILE A 229 -15.14 16.20 13.59
CA ILE A 229 -15.19 17.10 14.75
C ILE A 229 -15.26 16.23 16.02
N MET A 230 -14.34 16.50 16.95
CA MET A 230 -14.40 15.89 18.28
C MET A 230 -15.27 16.75 19.16
N VAL A 231 -16.41 16.22 19.57
CA VAL A 231 -17.32 16.89 20.51
C VAL A 231 -17.32 16.16 21.86
N ARG A 232 -17.59 16.90 22.91
CA ARG A 232 -17.86 16.31 24.23
C ARG A 232 -19.37 16.40 24.49
N PHE A 233 -20.02 15.23 24.55
CA PHE A 233 -21.45 15.12 24.77
C PHE A 233 -21.68 14.33 26.07
N ASN A 234 -22.33 14.95 27.04
CA ASN A 234 -22.56 14.36 28.38
C ASN A 234 -21.31 13.82 29.07
N GLY A 235 -20.14 14.43 28.83
CA GLY A 235 -18.86 14.00 29.40
C GLY A 235 -18.07 13.00 28.57
N GLU A 236 -18.68 12.35 27.61
CA GLU A 236 -18.07 11.42 26.67
C GLU A 236 -17.50 12.16 25.45
N ARG A 237 -16.36 11.66 24.93
CA ARG A 237 -15.80 12.16 23.69
C ARG A 237 -16.40 11.41 22.52
N LEU A 238 -17.05 12.14 21.62
CA LEU A 238 -17.63 11.61 20.39
C LEU A 238 -16.86 12.16 19.19
N LYS A 239 -16.61 11.29 18.21
CA LYS A 239 -16.03 11.63 16.93
C LYS A 239 -17.16 11.71 15.91
N LEU A 240 -17.51 12.90 15.46
CA LEU A 240 -18.56 13.14 14.47
C LEU A 240 -17.96 13.42 13.11
N TYR A 241 -18.55 12.86 12.07
CA TYR A 241 -18.19 13.18 10.69
C TYR A 241 -18.69 14.58 10.34
N ASP A 242 -17.81 15.43 9.83
CA ASP A 242 -18.19 16.77 9.35
C ASP A 242 -18.74 16.65 7.92
N ASN A 243 -20.06 16.66 7.81
CA ASN A 243 -20.77 16.73 6.54
C ASN A 243 -21.24 18.17 6.22
N SER A 244 -20.57 19.17 6.78
CA SER A 244 -20.87 20.61 6.66
C SER A 244 -22.21 21.04 7.32
N HIS A 245 -22.95 20.13 7.95
CA HIS A 245 -24.28 20.40 8.56
C HIS A 245 -24.45 19.62 9.87
N LEU A 246 -23.41 19.47 10.68
CA LEU A 246 -23.51 18.79 11.98
C LEU A 246 -24.47 19.53 12.93
N THR A 247 -25.34 18.75 13.51
CA THR A 247 -26.33 19.22 14.51
C THR A 247 -26.14 18.54 15.85
N ILE A 248 -26.75 19.11 16.91
CA ILE A 248 -26.80 18.47 18.24
C ILE A 248 -27.52 17.12 18.17
N VAL A 249 -28.42 16.95 17.22
CA VAL A 249 -29.15 15.69 17.01
C VAL A 249 -28.20 14.60 16.53
N ASP A 250 -27.26 14.91 15.63
CA ASP A 250 -26.27 13.97 15.15
C ASP A 250 -25.38 13.48 16.29
N ALA A 251 -24.96 14.40 17.16
CA ALA A 251 -24.18 14.04 18.35
C ALA A 251 -24.97 13.14 19.32
N ALA A 252 -26.26 13.44 19.53
CA ALA A 252 -27.10 12.66 20.40
C ALA A 252 -27.38 11.26 19.85
N LEU A 253 -27.60 11.12 18.53
CA LEU A 253 -27.77 9.83 17.85
C LEU A 253 -26.53 8.99 17.97
N GLN A 254 -25.35 9.57 17.73
CA GLN A 254 -24.07 8.90 17.86
C GLN A 254 -23.76 8.46 19.31
N ALA A 255 -24.26 9.22 20.28
CA ALA A 255 -24.21 8.86 21.71
C ALA A 255 -25.22 7.78 22.13
N GLY A 256 -25.94 7.21 21.17
CA GLY A 256 -26.90 6.14 21.43
C GLY A 256 -28.26 6.62 21.98
N PHE A 257 -28.57 7.91 21.86
CA PHE A 257 -29.91 8.39 22.24
C PHE A 257 -30.96 7.89 21.24
N PRO A 258 -32.05 7.27 21.73
CA PRO A 258 -33.11 6.81 20.86
C PRO A 258 -33.82 8.00 20.19
N ASN A 259 -34.14 7.87 18.90
CA ASN A 259 -34.80 8.90 18.10
C ASN A 259 -36.06 9.45 18.77
N GLU A 260 -36.77 8.59 19.49
CA GLU A 260 -38.00 8.94 20.19
C GLU A 260 -37.77 9.91 21.36
N ALA A 261 -36.57 9.95 21.93
CA ALA A 261 -36.20 10.86 23.01
C ALA A 261 -35.78 12.24 22.51
N LEU A 262 -35.41 12.37 21.22
CA LEU A 262 -34.94 13.60 20.61
C LEU A 262 -36.08 14.51 20.15
N PHE A 263 -37.30 13.97 20.01
CA PHE A 263 -38.46 14.73 19.59
C PHE A 263 -39.50 14.73 20.72
N PRO A 264 -39.84 15.88 21.28
CA PRO A 264 -40.87 15.94 22.31
C PRO A 264 -42.21 15.46 21.73
N ARG A 265 -42.82 14.46 22.39
CA ARG A 265 -44.20 14.06 22.08
C ARG A 265 -45.08 15.27 22.31
N ARG A 266 -45.86 15.66 21.32
CA ARG A 266 -46.94 16.65 21.56
C ARG A 266 -47.79 16.10 22.69
N GLY A 267 -47.75 16.77 23.84
CA GLY A 267 -48.66 16.48 24.92
C GLY A 267 -50.13 16.57 24.43
N LYS A 268 -50.95 15.62 24.88
CA LYS A 268 -52.39 15.68 24.68
C LYS A 268 -52.94 16.84 25.44
#